data_eda39147005f1aca1a1f28380c81c815
#
_entry.id   eda39147005f1aca1a1f28380c81c815
#
_cell.length_a   1.000
_cell.length_b   1.000
_cell.length_c   1.000
_cell.angle_alpha   90.00
_cell.angle_beta   90.00
_cell.angle_gamma   90.00
#
_symmetry.space_group_name_H-M   'P 1'
#
loop_
_entity.id
_entity.type
_entity.pdbx_description
1 polymer ?
#
loop_
_entity_poly.entity_id
_entity_poly.type
_entity_poly.pdbx_seq_one_letter_code
_entity_poly.pdbx_strand_id
1 'polypeptide(L)'
;MLCLVAALVAVTTSLARAELTASGNLFINFNGDIEPEVLPRDERAPVTVWISGQVRTLSGEKPPSLREITIGINRDGHLETRGLPVCRLAQIKLASSKDALEACGDALVGEGRYRARSTFPEQADTSIQGKILAFNGKVGGHTAILGHVYSDSPAPSTGVITFQITHPSGTFGTVLTGSVPENLTRWGYLKRISLSLHRDYTYKGKHLSYLSAPCRAPRDLRRAAFKFAFATMLFDDGRTLSSTLTRTCRVQPEAR
;
A
#
# COMPACT_ATOMS: atom_id res chain seq x y z
N MET A 1 -8.79 -47.62 -34.12
CA MET A 1 -8.75 -46.16 -34.26
C MET A 1 -9.13 -45.56 -32.90
N LEU A 2 -8.14 -45.14 -32.11
CA LEU A 2 -8.35 -44.47 -30.83
C LEU A 2 -8.20 -42.97 -31.08
N CYS A 3 -9.29 -42.19 -30.91
CA CYS A 3 -9.24 -40.72 -30.92
C CYS A 3 -8.88 -40.23 -29.50
N LEU A 4 -7.67 -39.74 -29.36
CA LEU A 4 -7.25 -38.97 -28.17
C LEU A 4 -7.81 -37.54 -28.28
N VAL A 5 -8.78 -37.23 -27.44
CA VAL A 5 -9.25 -35.83 -27.24
C VAL A 5 -8.34 -35.15 -26.20
N ALA A 6 -7.44 -34.32 -26.66
CA ALA A 6 -6.62 -33.49 -25.79
C ALA A 6 -7.46 -32.29 -25.30
N ALA A 7 -7.87 -32.31 -24.05
CA ALA A 7 -8.52 -31.16 -23.40
C ALA A 7 -7.47 -30.06 -23.09
N LEU A 8 -7.48 -28.99 -23.88
CA LEU A 8 -6.71 -27.78 -23.59
C LEU A 8 -7.37 -27.07 -22.40
N VAL A 9 -6.76 -27.17 -21.22
CA VAL A 9 -7.10 -26.36 -20.07
C VAL A 9 -6.46 -24.98 -20.29
N ALA A 10 -7.26 -24.01 -20.74
CA ALA A 10 -6.85 -22.61 -20.80
C ALA A 10 -6.74 -22.06 -19.38
N VAL A 11 -5.53 -22.01 -18.83
CA VAL A 11 -5.22 -21.29 -17.61
C VAL A 11 -5.25 -19.80 -17.95
N THR A 12 -6.38 -19.14 -17.70
CA THR A 12 -6.47 -17.68 -17.77
C THR A 12 -5.75 -17.09 -16.55
N THR A 13 -4.46 -16.83 -16.69
CA THR A 13 -3.73 -15.98 -15.73
C THR A 13 -4.30 -14.58 -15.84
N SER A 14 -4.97 -14.10 -14.78
CA SER A 14 -5.35 -12.71 -14.65
C SER A 14 -4.06 -11.89 -14.53
N LEU A 15 -3.63 -11.27 -15.62
CA LEU A 15 -2.54 -10.32 -15.62
C LEU A 15 -2.98 -9.10 -14.79
N ALA A 16 -2.48 -8.98 -13.57
CA ALA A 16 -2.61 -7.76 -12.79
C ALA A 16 -1.96 -6.61 -13.59
N ARG A 17 -2.78 -5.79 -14.23
CA ARG A 17 -2.30 -4.66 -15.03
C ARG A 17 -1.92 -3.53 -14.08
N ALA A 18 -0.65 -3.15 -14.13
CA ALA A 18 -0.17 -1.93 -13.51
C ALA A 18 -0.76 -0.72 -14.26
N GLU A 19 -1.23 0.26 -13.50
CA GLU A 19 -1.74 1.51 -14.07
C GLU A 19 -0.59 2.49 -14.25
N LEU A 20 -0.38 2.96 -15.48
CA LEU A 20 0.63 3.96 -15.83
C LEU A 20 -0.02 5.32 -15.97
N THR A 21 0.46 6.30 -15.22
CA THR A 21 0.05 7.70 -15.32
C THR A 21 1.27 8.57 -15.61
N ALA A 22 1.09 9.58 -16.45
CA ALA A 22 2.14 10.49 -16.88
C ALA A 22 1.72 11.95 -16.81
N SER A 23 2.69 12.84 -16.53
CA SER A 23 2.57 14.28 -16.66
C SER A 23 3.91 14.84 -17.17
N GLY A 24 3.92 15.26 -18.45
CA GLY A 24 5.15 15.60 -19.15
C GLY A 24 6.11 14.41 -19.21
N ASN A 25 7.33 14.61 -18.72
CA ASN A 25 8.36 13.56 -18.67
C ASN A 25 8.29 12.65 -17.41
N LEU A 26 7.38 12.94 -16.47
CA LEU A 26 7.24 12.21 -15.21
C LEU A 26 6.20 11.10 -15.34
N PHE A 27 6.55 9.89 -14.87
CA PHE A 27 5.73 8.70 -14.93
C PHE A 27 5.62 8.05 -13.56
N ILE A 28 4.41 7.62 -13.23
CA ILE A 28 4.13 6.74 -12.11
C ILE A 28 3.52 5.45 -12.64
N ASN A 29 4.06 4.33 -12.22
CA ASN A 29 3.45 3.03 -12.37
C ASN A 29 2.93 2.61 -10.99
N PHE A 30 1.61 2.47 -10.85
CA PHE A 30 0.96 2.03 -9.63
C PHE A 30 0.33 0.66 -9.85
N ASN A 31 0.52 -0.25 -8.91
CA ASN A 31 -0.05 -1.59 -8.92
C ASN A 31 -0.42 -2.02 -7.51
N GLY A 32 -1.29 -3.00 -7.39
CA GLY A 32 -1.70 -3.59 -6.11
C GLY A 32 -2.84 -4.55 -6.31
N ASP A 33 -3.08 -5.40 -5.35
CA ASP A 33 -4.16 -6.39 -5.38
C ASP A 33 -4.61 -6.75 -3.97
N ILE A 34 -5.65 -7.58 -3.90
CA ILE A 34 -6.27 -8.12 -2.70
C ILE A 34 -6.23 -9.64 -2.73
N GLU A 35 -5.85 -10.25 -1.62
CA GLU A 35 -5.82 -11.69 -1.43
C GLU A 35 -6.57 -12.08 -0.15
N PRO A 36 -7.43 -13.11 -0.20
CA PRO A 36 -7.81 -13.91 -1.38
C PRO A 36 -8.76 -13.15 -2.32
N GLU A 37 -8.75 -13.51 -3.62
CA GLU A 37 -9.73 -13.00 -4.60
C GLU A 37 -11.15 -13.58 -4.40
N VAL A 38 -11.28 -14.72 -3.72
CA VAL A 38 -12.54 -15.40 -3.44
C VAL A 38 -13.04 -14.97 -2.07
N LEU A 39 -14.12 -14.22 -2.04
CA LEU A 39 -14.66 -13.59 -0.82
C LEU A 39 -16.15 -13.86 -0.69
N PRO A 40 -16.72 -13.82 0.53
CA PRO A 40 -18.15 -13.82 0.74
C PRO A 40 -18.82 -12.63 0.03
N ARG A 41 -20.09 -12.78 -0.38
CA ARG A 41 -20.80 -11.72 -1.09
C ARG A 41 -21.08 -10.50 -0.20
N ASP A 42 -21.62 -10.76 0.98
CA ASP A 42 -22.15 -9.73 1.87
C ASP A 42 -21.37 -9.58 3.16
N GLU A 43 -20.77 -10.63 3.64
CA GLU A 43 -19.94 -10.63 4.84
C GLU A 43 -18.50 -10.25 4.52
N ARG A 44 -17.85 -9.58 5.46
CA ARG A 44 -16.45 -9.25 5.34
C ARG A 44 -15.59 -10.44 5.75
N ALA A 45 -14.62 -10.78 4.92
CA ALA A 45 -13.58 -11.75 5.24
C ALA A 45 -12.22 -11.07 5.34
N PRO A 46 -11.27 -11.63 6.13
CA PRO A 46 -9.90 -11.16 6.19
C PRO A 46 -9.25 -11.09 4.82
N VAL A 47 -8.48 -10.03 4.58
CA VAL A 47 -7.74 -9.87 3.33
C VAL A 47 -6.34 -9.32 3.59
N THR A 48 -5.42 -9.69 2.73
CA THR A 48 -4.12 -9.05 2.55
C THR A 48 -4.23 -8.07 1.38
N VAL A 49 -3.74 -6.87 1.56
CA VAL A 49 -3.62 -5.88 0.50
C VAL A 49 -2.15 -5.64 0.23
N TRP A 50 -1.71 -5.81 -1.01
CA TRP A 50 -0.38 -5.38 -1.41
C TRP A 50 -0.47 -4.25 -2.43
N ILE A 51 0.45 -3.31 -2.33
CA ILE A 51 0.61 -2.19 -3.24
C ILE A 51 2.07 -2.06 -3.66
N SER A 52 2.30 -1.58 -4.87
CA SER A 52 3.61 -1.18 -5.33
C SER A 52 3.54 0.07 -6.20
N GLY A 53 4.58 0.88 -6.13
CA GLY A 53 4.69 2.10 -6.92
C GLY A 53 6.10 2.26 -7.49
N GLN A 54 6.19 2.85 -8.66
CA GLN A 54 7.45 3.22 -9.30
C GLN A 54 7.33 4.63 -9.85
N VAL A 55 8.33 5.47 -9.56
CA VAL A 55 8.46 6.83 -10.10
C VAL A 55 9.66 6.87 -11.04
N ARG A 56 9.50 7.46 -12.21
CA ARG A 56 10.59 7.64 -13.18
C ARG A 56 10.34 8.85 -14.10
N THR A 57 11.39 9.35 -14.71
CA THR A 57 11.33 10.28 -15.82
C THR A 57 11.71 9.59 -17.12
N LEU A 58 11.22 10.07 -18.26
CA LEU A 58 11.59 9.56 -19.60
C LEU A 58 13.08 9.77 -19.89
N SER A 59 13.61 10.92 -19.52
CA SER A 59 15.01 11.29 -19.71
C SER A 59 15.98 10.52 -18.80
N GLY A 60 15.46 9.79 -17.78
CA GLY A 60 16.29 9.17 -16.74
C GLY A 60 16.81 10.15 -15.69
N GLU A 61 16.52 11.44 -15.83
CA GLU A 61 16.87 12.48 -14.87
C GLU A 61 16.18 12.29 -13.53
N LYS A 62 16.68 13.00 -12.52
CA LYS A 62 16.08 13.04 -11.19
C LYS A 62 14.62 13.51 -11.28
N PRO A 63 13.62 12.73 -10.82
CA PRO A 63 12.26 13.22 -10.71
C PRO A 63 12.17 14.28 -9.61
N PRO A 64 11.13 15.14 -9.64
CA PRO A 64 10.85 16.08 -8.55
C PRO A 64 10.62 15.32 -7.24
N SER A 65 10.81 16.02 -6.12
CA SER A 65 10.65 15.42 -4.80
C SER A 65 9.19 15.19 -4.47
N LEU A 66 8.87 14.01 -3.98
CA LEU A 66 7.53 13.65 -3.55
C LEU A 66 7.19 14.38 -2.23
N ARG A 67 6.09 15.13 -2.19
CA ARG A 67 5.64 15.93 -1.05
C ARG A 67 4.53 15.25 -0.27
N GLU A 68 3.58 14.66 -0.99
CA GLU A 68 2.40 14.06 -0.37
C GLU A 68 1.96 12.81 -1.15
N ILE A 69 1.46 11.85 -0.42
CA ILE A 69 0.83 10.64 -0.96
C ILE A 69 -0.58 10.57 -0.37
N THR A 70 -1.57 10.47 -1.24
CA THR A 70 -2.95 10.16 -0.86
C THR A 70 -3.34 8.81 -1.45
N ILE A 71 -3.86 7.90 -0.61
CA ILE A 71 -4.32 6.57 -1.02
C ILE A 71 -5.78 6.43 -0.58
N GLY A 72 -6.66 6.17 -1.53
CA GLY A 72 -8.06 5.84 -1.24
C GLY A 72 -8.31 4.35 -1.41
N ILE A 73 -9.05 3.77 -0.47
CA ILE A 73 -9.47 2.36 -0.44
C ILE A 73 -10.95 2.30 -0.75
N ASN A 74 -11.37 1.32 -1.55
CA ASN A 74 -12.78 1.08 -1.86
C ASN A 74 -13.65 1.09 -0.59
N ARG A 75 -14.85 1.64 -0.70
CA ARG A 75 -15.79 1.77 0.43
C ARG A 75 -16.21 0.45 1.09
N ASP A 76 -16.15 -0.67 0.35
CA ASP A 76 -16.45 -1.99 0.89
C ASP A 76 -15.28 -2.59 1.67
N GLY A 77 -14.05 -2.08 1.46
CA GLY A 77 -12.90 -2.38 2.28
C GLY A 77 -13.02 -1.77 3.67
N HIS A 78 -12.69 -2.53 4.70
CA HIS A 78 -12.77 -2.11 6.09
C HIS A 78 -11.43 -2.22 6.78
N LEU A 79 -11.08 -1.16 7.53
CA LEU A 79 -9.90 -1.09 8.34
C LEU A 79 -10.32 -1.17 9.82
N GLU A 80 -9.94 -2.25 10.50
CA GLU A 80 -10.30 -2.51 11.90
C GLU A 80 -9.10 -2.26 12.82
N THR A 81 -9.26 -1.33 13.75
CA THR A 81 -8.19 -0.95 14.70
C THR A 81 -8.53 -1.23 16.16
N ARG A 82 -9.77 -1.66 16.44
CA ARG A 82 -10.21 -1.93 17.81
C ARG A 82 -9.40 -3.06 18.44
N GLY A 83 -8.81 -2.80 19.60
CA GLY A 83 -8.02 -3.77 20.34
C GLY A 83 -6.60 -3.96 19.83
N LEU A 84 -6.20 -3.33 18.73
CA LEU A 84 -4.80 -3.30 18.31
C LEU A 84 -4.00 -2.35 19.19
N PRO A 85 -2.78 -2.72 19.59
CA PRO A 85 -1.83 -1.81 20.19
C PRO A 85 -1.56 -0.59 19.30
N VAL A 86 -1.17 0.51 19.93
CA VAL A 86 -0.91 1.78 19.25
C VAL A 86 0.56 2.13 19.39
N CYS A 87 1.26 2.24 18.27
CA CYS A 87 2.60 2.80 18.22
C CYS A 87 2.55 4.33 18.29
N ARG A 88 3.49 4.93 19.02
CA ARG A 88 3.64 6.38 19.09
C ARG A 88 4.79 6.84 18.21
N LEU A 89 4.59 7.93 17.48
CA LEU A 89 5.62 8.50 16.60
C LEU A 89 6.98 8.67 17.32
N ALA A 90 6.97 9.12 18.58
CA ALA A 90 8.19 9.33 19.36
C ALA A 90 9.02 8.06 19.57
N GLN A 91 8.41 6.86 19.53
CA GLN A 91 9.09 5.59 19.74
C GLN A 91 9.89 5.15 18.51
N ILE A 92 9.49 5.60 17.29
CA ILE A 92 10.06 5.10 16.04
C ILE A 92 10.71 6.17 15.16
N LYS A 93 10.55 7.46 15.47
CA LYS A 93 11.02 8.56 14.59
C LYS A 93 12.52 8.60 14.32
N LEU A 94 13.33 8.02 15.22
CA LEU A 94 14.80 7.92 15.10
C LEU A 94 15.30 6.47 15.21
N ALA A 95 14.39 5.49 15.23
CA ALA A 95 14.71 4.10 15.43
C ALA A 95 15.21 3.43 14.15
N SER A 96 16.09 2.44 14.27
CA SER A 96 16.30 1.48 13.20
C SER A 96 15.06 0.60 13.00
N SER A 97 15.00 -0.17 11.92
CA SER A 97 13.88 -1.13 11.75
C SER A 97 13.81 -2.15 12.88
N LYS A 98 14.96 -2.56 13.45
CA LYS A 98 15.01 -3.49 14.58
C LYS A 98 14.42 -2.85 15.84
N ASP A 99 14.90 -1.66 16.21
CA ASP A 99 14.43 -0.94 17.40
C ASP A 99 12.94 -0.56 17.29
N ALA A 100 12.48 -0.21 16.07
CA ALA A 100 11.06 0.07 15.81
C ALA A 100 10.18 -1.17 16.03
N LEU A 101 10.65 -2.36 15.63
CA LEU A 101 9.95 -3.62 15.89
C LEU A 101 9.98 -4.00 17.38
N GLU A 102 11.09 -3.76 18.08
CA GLU A 102 11.17 -3.99 19.54
C GLU A 102 10.20 -3.06 20.30
N ALA A 103 10.09 -1.80 19.87
CA ALA A 103 9.23 -0.82 20.54
C ALA A 103 7.74 -0.93 20.18
N CYS A 104 7.41 -1.37 18.98
CA CYS A 104 6.07 -1.28 18.40
C CYS A 104 5.62 -2.53 17.63
N GLY A 105 6.29 -3.67 17.73
CA GLY A 105 5.99 -4.87 16.94
C GLY A 105 4.55 -5.35 17.09
N ASP A 106 3.96 -5.20 18.26
CA ASP A 106 2.56 -5.56 18.50
C ASP A 106 1.56 -4.67 17.75
N ALA A 107 1.98 -3.48 17.34
CA ALA A 107 1.19 -2.55 16.52
C ALA A 107 1.49 -2.69 15.02
N LEU A 108 2.36 -3.61 14.60
CA LEU A 108 2.73 -3.83 13.20
C LEU A 108 1.52 -4.34 12.41
N VAL A 109 1.19 -3.66 11.30
CA VAL A 109 0.08 -4.00 10.40
C VAL A 109 0.53 -4.19 8.95
N GLY A 110 1.82 -4.01 8.67
CA GLY A 110 2.35 -4.26 7.33
C GLY A 110 3.84 -4.08 7.22
N GLU A 111 4.40 -4.71 6.19
CA GLU A 111 5.82 -4.68 5.89
C GLU A 111 6.07 -4.47 4.40
N GLY A 112 7.19 -3.86 4.08
CA GLY A 112 7.56 -3.61 2.71
C GLY A 112 9.03 -3.24 2.53
N ARG A 113 9.33 -2.85 1.30
CA ARG A 113 10.67 -2.43 0.89
C ARG A 113 10.58 -1.24 -0.04
N TYR A 114 11.65 -0.45 -0.07
CA TYR A 114 11.80 0.61 -1.05
C TYR A 114 13.18 0.59 -1.68
N ARG A 115 13.25 1.22 -2.86
CA ARG A 115 14.50 1.58 -3.54
C ARG A 115 14.46 3.06 -3.84
N ALA A 116 15.55 3.75 -3.57
CA ALA A 116 15.74 5.17 -3.83
C ALA A 116 17.13 5.41 -4.42
N ARG A 117 17.38 6.61 -4.89
CA ARG A 117 18.72 7.10 -5.21
C ARG A 117 19.07 8.22 -4.25
N SER A 118 20.27 8.23 -3.72
CA SER A 118 20.85 9.36 -3.04
C SER A 118 21.54 10.28 -4.05
N THR A 119 21.42 11.58 -3.83
CA THR A 119 21.95 12.63 -4.72
C THR A 119 22.69 13.67 -3.87
N PHE A 120 23.68 13.23 -3.08
CA PHE A 120 24.51 14.16 -2.31
C PHE A 120 25.31 15.05 -3.24
N PRO A 121 25.50 16.34 -2.90
CA PRO A 121 26.35 17.24 -3.67
C PRO A 121 27.75 16.64 -3.87
N GLU A 122 28.31 16.82 -5.06
CA GLU A 122 29.67 16.40 -5.41
C GLU A 122 29.96 14.91 -5.29
N GLN A 123 28.93 14.07 -5.16
CA GLN A 123 29.06 12.62 -5.11
C GLN A 123 28.25 11.96 -6.21
N ALA A 124 28.74 10.81 -6.68
CA ALA A 124 27.99 10.00 -7.63
C ALA A 124 26.71 9.46 -6.97
N ASP A 125 25.63 9.44 -7.73
CA ASP A 125 24.35 8.89 -7.30
C ASP A 125 24.50 7.45 -6.80
N THR A 126 24.08 7.20 -5.57
CA THR A 126 24.14 5.87 -4.94
C THR A 126 22.76 5.26 -4.79
N SER A 127 22.66 3.96 -5.04
CA SER A 127 21.42 3.22 -4.83
C SER A 127 21.18 2.96 -3.34
N ILE A 128 20.02 3.33 -2.85
CA ILE A 128 19.55 3.07 -1.48
C ILE A 128 18.46 2.01 -1.53
N GLN A 129 18.49 1.07 -0.60
CA GLN A 129 17.41 0.13 -0.35
C GLN A 129 17.13 0.10 1.14
N GLY A 130 15.87 -0.12 1.49
CA GLY A 130 15.51 -0.19 2.91
C GLY A 130 14.18 -0.90 3.14
N LYS A 131 13.86 -1.03 4.42
CA LYS A 131 12.60 -1.59 4.90
C LYS A 131 11.56 -0.50 5.10
N ILE A 132 10.30 -0.89 4.96
CA ILE A 132 9.14 -0.11 5.35
C ILE A 132 8.37 -0.97 6.35
N LEU A 133 8.03 -0.37 7.49
CA LEU A 133 7.17 -0.98 8.51
C LEU A 133 5.96 -0.06 8.69
N ALA A 134 4.77 -0.62 8.54
CA ALA A 134 3.52 0.10 8.78
C ALA A 134 2.96 -0.27 10.14
N PHE A 135 2.80 0.71 11.02
CA PHE A 135 2.25 0.50 12.36
C PHE A 135 0.89 1.17 12.52
N ASN A 136 -0.03 0.49 13.21
CA ASN A 136 -1.21 1.13 13.74
C ASN A 136 -0.79 2.20 14.76
N GLY A 137 -1.21 3.45 14.56
CA GLY A 137 -0.78 4.58 15.35
C GLY A 137 -1.89 5.58 15.61
N LYS A 138 -1.54 6.65 16.34
CA LYS A 138 -2.41 7.81 16.55
C LYS A 138 -1.62 9.11 16.42
N VAL A 139 -2.23 10.10 15.79
CA VAL A 139 -1.70 11.46 15.68
C VAL A 139 -2.81 12.46 15.98
N GLY A 140 -2.57 13.39 16.90
CA GLY A 140 -3.60 14.34 17.34
C GLY A 140 -4.88 13.68 17.92
N GLY A 141 -4.76 12.47 18.50
CA GLY A 141 -5.89 11.72 19.02
C GLY A 141 -6.63 10.86 17.98
N HIS A 142 -6.37 11.05 16.70
CA HIS A 142 -7.00 10.32 15.59
C HIS A 142 -6.18 9.10 15.15
N THR A 143 -6.86 8.06 14.71
CA THR A 143 -6.22 6.87 14.14
C THR A 143 -5.39 7.23 12.91
N ALA A 144 -4.19 6.68 12.82
CA ALA A 144 -3.26 6.91 11.74
C ALA A 144 -2.46 5.64 11.42
N ILE A 145 -1.84 5.58 10.25
CA ILE A 145 -0.80 4.60 9.95
C ILE A 145 0.55 5.32 9.99
N LEU A 146 1.48 4.78 10.76
CA LEU A 146 2.85 5.28 10.81
C LEU A 146 3.72 4.44 9.89
N GLY A 147 4.07 4.97 8.73
CA GLY A 147 4.96 4.34 7.76
C GLY A 147 6.43 4.64 8.08
N HIS A 148 7.06 3.77 8.87
CA HIS A 148 8.47 3.87 9.22
C HIS A 148 9.33 3.39 8.05
N VAL A 149 10.27 4.23 7.62
CA VAL A 149 11.21 3.99 6.52
C VAL A 149 12.62 4.04 7.06
N TYR A 150 13.40 3.00 6.84
CA TYR A 150 14.77 2.90 7.33
C TYR A 150 15.70 2.33 6.28
N SER A 151 16.91 2.89 6.19
CA SER A 151 18.07 2.35 5.46
C SER A 151 19.30 2.48 6.34
N ASP A 152 20.20 1.51 6.25
CA ASP A 152 21.51 1.51 6.90
C ASP A 152 22.65 1.98 5.98
N SER A 153 22.39 2.11 4.69
CA SER A 153 23.39 2.44 3.67
C SER A 153 22.91 3.59 2.76
N PRO A 154 23.79 4.55 2.36
CA PRO A 154 25.22 4.68 2.70
C PRO A 154 25.47 5.16 4.13
N ALA A 155 24.45 5.68 4.80
CA ALA A 155 24.45 6.06 6.22
C ALA A 155 23.08 5.75 6.81
N PRO A 156 22.98 5.42 8.12
CA PRO A 156 21.71 5.19 8.77
C PRO A 156 20.78 6.39 8.58
N SER A 157 19.59 6.11 8.06
CA SER A 157 18.57 7.14 7.81
C SER A 157 17.19 6.60 8.16
N THR A 158 16.46 7.35 8.96
CA THR A 158 15.10 7.04 9.39
C THR A 158 14.15 8.17 9.01
N GLY A 159 12.97 7.82 8.54
CA GLY A 159 11.87 8.74 8.36
C GLY A 159 10.54 8.07 8.69
N VAL A 160 9.55 8.85 9.08
CA VAL A 160 8.19 8.33 9.33
C VAL A 160 7.20 9.17 8.56
N ILE A 161 6.50 8.54 7.63
CA ILE A 161 5.35 9.13 6.95
C ILE A 161 4.11 8.83 7.79
N THR A 162 3.45 9.87 8.26
CA THR A 162 2.23 9.73 9.04
C THR A 162 1.02 9.86 8.12
N PHE A 163 0.30 8.76 7.92
CA PHE A 163 -0.92 8.74 7.13
C PHE A 163 -2.12 9.00 8.04
N GLN A 164 -2.73 10.16 7.89
CA GLN A 164 -4.01 10.49 8.52
C GLN A 164 -5.13 9.75 7.79
N ILE A 165 -6.08 9.20 8.55
CA ILE A 165 -7.21 8.44 8.03
C ILE A 165 -8.46 9.30 8.08
N THR A 166 -9.14 9.43 6.94
CA THR A 166 -10.45 10.06 6.83
C THR A 166 -11.46 9.10 6.18
N HIS A 167 -12.74 9.31 6.42
CA HIS A 167 -13.83 8.47 5.91
C HIS A 167 -14.82 9.29 5.09
N PRO A 168 -14.48 9.69 3.86
CA PRO A 168 -15.40 10.41 3.00
C PRO A 168 -16.53 9.50 2.50
N SER A 169 -17.64 10.11 2.08
CA SER A 169 -18.66 9.41 1.30
C SER A 169 -18.19 9.18 -0.14
N GLY A 170 -18.72 8.16 -0.82
CA GLY A 170 -18.44 7.87 -2.23
C GLY A 170 -17.80 6.51 -2.48
N THR A 171 -17.11 6.37 -3.60
CA THR A 171 -16.51 5.09 -4.04
C THR A 171 -15.37 4.65 -3.11
N PHE A 172 -14.61 5.60 -2.58
CA PHE A 172 -13.50 5.35 -1.68
C PHE A 172 -13.87 5.81 -0.28
N GLY A 173 -14.21 4.85 0.59
CA GLY A 173 -14.71 5.11 1.94
C GLY A 173 -13.63 5.28 3.00
N THR A 174 -12.38 5.01 2.67
CA THR A 174 -11.22 5.26 3.54
C THR A 174 -10.13 5.93 2.72
N VAL A 175 -9.67 7.08 3.17
CA VAL A 175 -8.60 7.84 2.52
C VAL A 175 -7.47 8.10 3.51
N LEU A 176 -6.27 7.76 3.08
CA LEU A 176 -5.01 7.91 3.80
C LEU A 176 -4.23 9.05 3.16
N THR A 177 -3.94 10.11 3.90
CA THR A 177 -3.11 11.22 3.40
C THR A 177 -1.87 11.36 4.26
N GLY A 178 -0.71 11.30 3.63
CA GLY A 178 0.59 11.37 4.31
C GLY A 178 1.55 12.33 3.63
N SER A 179 2.04 13.31 4.39
CA SER A 179 3.12 14.18 3.94
C SER A 179 4.46 13.46 4.06
N VAL A 180 5.27 13.52 3.02
CA VAL A 180 6.60 12.92 3.00
C VAL A 180 7.59 13.87 3.68
N PRO A 181 8.26 13.45 4.78
CA PRO A 181 9.21 14.28 5.47
C PRO A 181 10.39 14.70 4.59
N GLU A 182 10.85 15.93 4.72
CA GLU A 182 11.94 16.50 3.90
C GLU A 182 13.23 15.69 4.03
N ASN A 183 13.54 15.12 5.19
CA ASN A 183 14.73 14.29 5.38
C ASN A 183 14.75 13.03 4.52
N LEU A 184 13.60 12.55 4.01
CA LEU A 184 13.51 11.44 3.06
C LEU A 184 13.70 11.88 1.60
N THR A 185 13.54 13.15 1.27
CA THR A 185 13.55 13.67 -0.11
C THR A 185 14.65 14.67 -0.40
N ARG A 186 15.26 15.27 0.63
CA ARG A 186 16.28 16.31 0.48
C ARG A 186 17.50 15.84 -0.33
N TRP A 187 18.00 14.66 -0.01
CA TRP A 187 19.21 14.09 -0.61
C TRP A 187 18.94 12.82 -1.40
N GLY A 188 17.76 12.71 -1.97
CA GLY A 188 17.41 11.54 -2.76
C GLY A 188 16.01 11.56 -3.32
N TYR A 189 15.69 10.53 -4.08
CA TYR A 189 14.36 10.35 -4.65
C TYR A 189 13.96 8.88 -4.70
N LEU A 190 12.66 8.66 -4.49
CA LEU A 190 12.06 7.33 -4.54
C LEU A 190 12.06 6.82 -5.99
N LYS A 191 12.50 5.57 -6.19
CA LYS A 191 12.37 4.83 -7.45
C LYS A 191 11.27 3.79 -7.41
N ARG A 192 11.21 3.02 -6.34
CA ARG A 192 10.20 1.96 -6.18
C ARG A 192 9.86 1.76 -4.71
N ILE A 193 8.59 1.44 -4.48
CA ILE A 193 8.06 1.03 -3.19
C ILE A 193 7.21 -0.22 -3.37
N SER A 194 7.22 -1.11 -2.39
CA SER A 194 6.25 -2.19 -2.24
C SER A 194 5.89 -2.33 -0.77
N LEU A 195 4.61 -2.54 -0.49
CA LEU A 195 4.08 -2.69 0.87
C LEU A 195 2.96 -3.72 0.85
N SER A 196 2.97 -4.64 1.80
CA SER A 196 1.88 -5.57 2.10
C SER A 196 1.30 -5.23 3.45
N LEU A 197 -0.01 -5.10 3.52
CA LEU A 197 -0.76 -4.82 4.74
C LEU A 197 -1.59 -6.05 5.10
N HIS A 198 -1.35 -6.59 6.29
CA HIS A 198 -2.08 -7.73 6.84
C HIS A 198 -1.81 -7.85 8.33
N ARG A 199 -2.84 -8.05 9.14
CA ARG A 199 -2.71 -8.39 10.56
C ARG A 199 -3.98 -9.06 11.03
N ASP A 200 -3.86 -10.33 11.45
CA ASP A 200 -4.91 -11.01 12.20
C ASP A 200 -4.58 -10.97 13.69
N TYR A 201 -5.59 -10.81 14.50
CA TYR A 201 -5.45 -10.70 15.95
C TYR A 201 -6.72 -11.13 16.68
N THR A 202 -6.62 -11.37 17.98
CA THR A 202 -7.77 -11.70 18.83
C THR A 202 -8.05 -10.55 19.79
N TYR A 203 -9.28 -10.10 19.83
CA TYR A 203 -9.73 -9.10 20.78
C TYR A 203 -11.06 -9.51 21.43
N LYS A 204 -11.10 -9.57 22.76
CA LYS A 204 -12.26 -10.02 23.55
C LYS A 204 -12.84 -11.36 23.06
N GLY A 205 -11.96 -12.32 22.76
CA GLY A 205 -12.32 -13.66 22.29
C GLY A 205 -12.80 -13.74 20.84
N LYS A 206 -12.79 -12.63 20.08
CA LYS A 206 -13.13 -12.60 18.66
C LYS A 206 -11.88 -12.50 17.81
N HIS A 207 -11.81 -13.34 16.76
CA HIS A 207 -10.80 -13.18 15.72
C HIS A 207 -11.15 -12.00 14.83
N LEU A 208 -10.24 -11.06 14.69
CA LEU A 208 -10.37 -9.85 13.89
C LEU A 208 -9.21 -9.78 12.90
N SER A 209 -9.42 -9.12 11.78
CA SER A 209 -8.38 -8.77 10.82
C SER A 209 -8.32 -7.27 10.65
N TYR A 210 -7.11 -6.74 10.56
CA TYR A 210 -6.86 -5.32 10.30
C TYR A 210 -7.51 -4.85 8.99
N LEU A 211 -7.50 -5.72 7.97
CA LEU A 211 -8.17 -5.47 6.70
C LEU A 211 -9.16 -6.58 6.40
N SER A 212 -10.35 -6.20 5.99
CA SER A 212 -11.39 -7.14 5.58
C SER A 212 -12.24 -6.55 4.45
N ALA A 213 -12.78 -7.40 3.58
CA ALA A 213 -13.63 -6.99 2.47
C ALA A 213 -14.63 -8.08 2.08
N PRO A 214 -15.80 -7.75 1.52
CA PRO A 214 -16.69 -8.65 0.80
C PRO A 214 -16.42 -8.59 -0.71
N CYS A 215 -17.02 -9.49 -1.48
CA CYS A 215 -17.12 -9.39 -2.94
C CYS A 215 -18.54 -8.98 -3.35
N ARG A 216 -18.83 -7.69 -3.46
CA ARG A 216 -20.15 -7.13 -3.82
C ARG A 216 -20.50 -7.35 -5.31
N ALA A 217 -20.55 -8.61 -5.73
CA ALA A 217 -21.02 -8.92 -7.08
C ALA A 217 -22.55 -8.81 -7.18
N PRO A 218 -23.11 -8.41 -8.34
CA PRO A 218 -24.55 -8.50 -8.61
C PRO A 218 -25.09 -9.91 -8.33
N ARG A 219 -26.38 -10.01 -7.98
CA ARG A 219 -26.96 -11.29 -7.51
C ARG A 219 -26.79 -12.42 -8.51
N ASP A 220 -26.90 -12.14 -9.81
CA ASP A 220 -26.80 -13.12 -10.89
C ASP A 220 -25.37 -13.43 -11.32
N LEU A 221 -24.38 -12.72 -10.76
CA LEU A 221 -22.97 -12.86 -11.11
C LEU A 221 -22.16 -13.39 -9.93
N ARG A 222 -21.16 -14.20 -10.25
CA ARG A 222 -20.17 -14.67 -9.26
C ARG A 222 -18.84 -13.90 -9.32
N ARG A 223 -18.79 -12.83 -10.11
CA ARG A 223 -17.62 -11.96 -10.25
C ARG A 223 -18.06 -10.51 -10.27
N ALA A 224 -17.25 -9.65 -9.69
CA ALA A 224 -17.39 -8.21 -9.80
C ALA A 224 -16.05 -7.58 -10.14
N ALA A 225 -16.08 -6.58 -11.01
CA ALA A 225 -14.99 -5.63 -11.17
C ALA A 225 -15.29 -4.39 -10.35
N PHE A 226 -14.33 -3.88 -9.62
CA PHE A 226 -14.52 -2.72 -8.74
C PHE A 226 -13.26 -1.84 -8.71
N LYS A 227 -13.47 -0.55 -8.44
CA LYS A 227 -12.36 0.38 -8.18
C LYS A 227 -11.76 0.02 -6.82
N PHE A 228 -10.62 -0.67 -6.86
CA PHE A 228 -9.96 -1.23 -5.67
C PHE A 228 -9.32 -0.13 -4.83
N ALA A 229 -8.46 0.66 -5.43
CA ALA A 229 -7.77 1.76 -4.77
C ALA A 229 -7.44 2.86 -5.77
N PHE A 230 -7.22 4.08 -5.27
CA PHE A 230 -6.52 5.11 -6.01
C PHE A 230 -5.27 5.55 -5.25
N ALA A 231 -4.29 6.07 -5.98
CA ALA A 231 -3.16 6.78 -5.41
C ALA A 231 -3.00 8.12 -6.12
N THR A 232 -2.78 9.18 -5.34
CA THR A 232 -2.40 10.51 -5.83
C THR A 232 -1.07 10.88 -5.21
N MET A 233 -0.15 11.36 -6.02
CA MET A 233 1.18 11.81 -5.61
C MET A 233 1.36 13.27 -6.00
N LEU A 234 1.63 14.11 -5.01
CA LEU A 234 1.95 15.54 -5.20
C LEU A 234 3.46 15.74 -5.09
N PHE A 235 4.03 16.42 -6.05
CA PHE A 235 5.47 16.72 -6.14
C PHE A 235 5.77 18.19 -5.80
N ASP A 236 7.04 18.47 -5.51
CA ASP A 236 7.50 19.81 -5.11
C ASP A 236 7.44 20.86 -6.24
N ASP A 237 7.41 20.41 -7.48
CA ASP A 237 7.22 21.26 -8.66
C ASP A 237 5.74 21.53 -8.99
N GLY A 238 4.81 21.11 -8.12
CA GLY A 238 3.37 21.31 -8.26
C GLY A 238 2.66 20.26 -9.12
N ARG A 239 3.39 19.34 -9.75
CA ARG A 239 2.76 18.25 -10.52
C ARG A 239 2.03 17.31 -9.60
N THR A 240 0.85 16.87 -10.03
CA THR A 240 0.04 15.85 -9.36
C THR A 240 -0.25 14.74 -10.35
N LEU A 241 0.05 13.50 -9.95
CA LEU A 241 -0.29 12.32 -10.72
C LEU A 241 -1.22 11.42 -9.91
N SER A 242 -2.31 10.98 -10.55
CA SER A 242 -3.31 10.10 -9.93
C SER A 242 -3.51 8.86 -10.77
N SER A 243 -3.66 7.73 -10.11
CA SER A 243 -3.93 6.44 -10.74
C SER A 243 -4.99 5.69 -9.95
N THR A 244 -5.91 5.03 -10.65
CA THR A 244 -6.97 4.22 -10.03
C THR A 244 -6.87 2.78 -10.48
N LEU A 245 -6.72 1.87 -9.53
CA LEU A 245 -6.67 0.44 -9.79
C LEU A 245 -8.08 -0.16 -9.82
N THR A 246 -8.38 -0.89 -10.88
CA THR A 246 -9.57 -1.75 -10.97
C THR A 246 -9.15 -3.19 -10.78
N ARG A 247 -9.86 -3.92 -9.90
CA ARG A 247 -9.61 -5.34 -9.63
C ARG A 247 -10.91 -6.12 -9.72
N THR A 248 -10.77 -7.44 -9.78
CA THR A 248 -11.92 -8.35 -9.78
C THR A 248 -11.91 -9.20 -8.52
N CYS A 249 -13.10 -9.53 -8.03
CA CYS A 249 -13.26 -10.55 -7.01
C CYS A 249 -14.25 -11.62 -7.48
N ARG A 250 -14.21 -12.76 -6.83
CA ARG A 250 -15.15 -13.88 -7.02
C ARG A 250 -15.90 -14.15 -5.74
N VAL A 251 -17.21 -14.38 -5.88
CA VAL A 251 -18.05 -14.76 -4.73
C VAL A 251 -17.76 -16.20 -4.35
N GLN A 252 -17.52 -16.41 -3.06
CA GLN A 252 -17.36 -17.75 -2.48
C GLN A 252 -18.60 -18.61 -2.77
N PRO A 253 -18.44 -19.88 -3.21
CA PRO A 253 -19.55 -20.80 -3.30
C PRO A 253 -20.26 -20.92 -1.95
N GLU A 254 -21.60 -20.94 -1.95
CA GLU A 254 -22.36 -21.27 -0.75
C GLU A 254 -22.02 -22.70 -0.33
N ALA A 255 -21.70 -22.89 0.94
CA ALA A 255 -21.57 -24.24 1.50
C ALA A 255 -22.94 -24.94 1.39
N ARG A 256 -22.98 -26.07 0.67
CA ARG A 256 -24.15 -26.93 0.58
C ARG A 256 -24.32 -27.74 1.85
#